data_11fe000aa6e19b6b1603646e20123531
#
_entry.id   11fe000aa6e19b6b1603646e20123531
#
_cell.length_a   1.000
_cell.length_b   1.000
_cell.length_c   1.000
_cell.angle_alpha   90.00
_cell.angle_beta   90.00
_cell.angle_gamma   90.00
#
_symmetry.space_group_name_H-M   'P 1'
#
loop_
_entity.id
_entity.type
_entity.pdbx_description
1 polymer ?
#
loop_
_entity_poly.entity_id
_entity_poly.type
_entity_poly.pdbx_seq_one_letter_code
_entity_poly.pdbx_strand_id
1 'polypeptide(L)'
;PLDTADVIYVNAGVTHVVDAWLDGLADGGRLIVPLTTDSNTRSLSSMQLSGLYFKIERRGSQFDARALLPTAIIAAEAMRDPVAEAALAAAFSKGGWNQVTRLVRGTSVPDEQCWLRGDGWSLTGPATSTPAAVPPDP
;
A
#
# COMPACT_ATOMS: atom_id res chain seq x y z
N PRO A 1 19.64 -9.13 18.46
CA PRO A 1 19.09 -9.03 17.11
C PRO A 1 17.77 -9.77 17.03
N LEU A 2 16.78 -9.11 16.54
CA LEU A 2 15.50 -9.75 16.32
C LEU A 2 15.65 -10.71 15.15
N ASP A 3 15.21 -11.92 15.34
CA ASP A 3 15.18 -12.88 14.26
C ASP A 3 14.30 -12.34 13.13
N THR A 4 14.79 -12.42 11.91
CA THR A 4 14.00 -12.04 10.75
C THR A 4 13.08 -13.17 10.36
N ALA A 5 11.97 -12.81 9.72
CA ALA A 5 10.96 -13.76 9.26
C ALA A 5 10.95 -13.82 7.74
N ASP A 6 10.72 -15.02 7.22
CA ASP A 6 10.51 -15.22 5.78
C ASP A 6 9.12 -14.77 5.35
N VAL A 7 8.15 -14.86 6.25
CA VAL A 7 6.77 -14.44 5.98
C VAL A 7 6.23 -13.74 7.22
N ILE A 8 5.69 -12.54 7.02
CA ILE A 8 4.87 -11.86 8.02
C ILE A 8 3.47 -11.71 7.42
N TYR A 9 2.49 -12.30 8.09
CA TYR A 9 1.11 -12.23 7.66
C TYR A 9 0.30 -11.43 8.68
N VAL A 10 -0.23 -10.30 8.26
CA VAL A 10 -1.08 -9.46 9.11
C VAL A 10 -2.53 -9.87 8.88
N ASN A 11 -3.17 -10.40 9.90
CA ASN A 11 -4.50 -11.00 9.80
C ASN A 11 -5.59 -10.11 10.39
N ALA A 12 -5.47 -8.82 10.18
CA ALA A 12 -6.50 -7.84 10.53
C ALA A 12 -6.30 -6.59 9.70
N GLY A 13 -7.36 -5.85 9.41
CA GLY A 13 -7.29 -4.66 8.59
C GLY A 13 -6.54 -3.53 9.30
N VAL A 14 -5.55 -2.97 8.62
CA VAL A 14 -4.75 -1.86 9.14
C VAL A 14 -4.80 -0.69 8.17
N THR A 15 -4.49 0.51 8.65
CA THR A 15 -4.47 1.70 7.80
C THR A 15 -3.11 1.99 7.20
N HIS A 16 -2.06 1.37 7.74
CA HIS A 16 -0.69 1.69 7.37
C HIS A 16 0.26 0.52 7.63
N VAL A 17 1.42 0.59 7.00
CA VAL A 17 2.53 -0.34 7.22
C VAL A 17 3.43 0.25 8.30
N VAL A 18 3.96 -0.58 9.18
CA VAL A 18 4.88 -0.13 10.22
C VAL A 18 6.30 -0.59 9.93
N ASP A 19 7.27 0.22 10.36
CA ASP A 19 8.69 -0.04 10.11
C ASP A 19 9.13 -1.38 10.69
N ALA A 20 8.59 -1.76 11.85
CA ALA A 20 8.96 -3.02 12.50
C ALA A 20 8.70 -4.24 11.61
N TRP A 21 7.64 -4.22 10.81
CA TRP A 21 7.38 -5.32 9.88
C TRP A 21 8.40 -5.36 8.76
N LEU A 22 8.74 -4.19 8.21
CA LEU A 22 9.72 -4.12 7.12
C LEU A 22 11.11 -4.54 7.61
N ASP A 23 11.50 -4.06 8.79
CA ASP A 23 12.78 -4.40 9.41
C ASP A 23 12.84 -5.89 9.81
N GLY A 24 11.69 -6.48 10.10
CA GLY A 24 11.59 -7.88 10.49
C GLY A 24 11.62 -8.86 9.33
N LEU A 25 11.64 -8.41 8.08
CA LEU A 25 11.71 -9.30 6.92
C LEU A 25 13.15 -9.73 6.64
N ALA A 26 13.34 -11.03 6.45
CA ALA A 26 14.57 -11.55 5.88
C ALA A 26 14.71 -11.11 4.43
N ASP A 27 15.91 -11.14 3.88
CA ASP A 27 16.10 -10.93 2.44
C ASP A 27 15.33 -12.00 1.67
N GLY A 28 14.52 -11.57 0.71
CA GLY A 28 13.58 -12.45 0.02
C GLY A 28 12.30 -12.73 0.80
N GLY A 29 12.18 -12.25 2.03
CA GLY A 29 10.98 -12.41 2.84
C GLY A 29 9.82 -11.52 2.35
N ARG A 30 8.61 -11.89 2.72
CA ARG A 30 7.42 -11.17 2.27
C ARG A 30 6.46 -10.86 3.41
N LEU A 31 5.87 -9.68 3.30
CA LEU A 31 4.81 -9.20 4.17
C LEU A 31 3.50 -9.23 3.38
N ILE A 32 2.49 -9.85 3.94
CA ILE A 32 1.13 -9.81 3.40
C ILE A 32 0.30 -8.98 4.36
N VAL A 33 -0.21 -7.86 3.87
CA VAL A 33 -0.89 -6.88 4.72
C VAL A 33 -2.17 -6.36 4.06
N PRO A 34 -3.30 -6.40 4.78
CA PRO A 34 -4.55 -5.82 4.28
C PRO A 34 -4.63 -4.35 4.71
N LEU A 35 -4.52 -3.44 3.77
CA LEU A 35 -4.76 -2.02 3.99
C LEU A 35 -6.25 -1.76 3.81
N THR A 36 -6.90 -1.27 4.85
CA THR A 36 -8.35 -1.10 4.85
C THR A 36 -8.76 0.27 5.38
N THR A 37 -9.87 0.76 4.84
CA THR A 37 -10.56 1.92 5.39
C THR A 37 -11.76 1.44 6.20
N ASP A 38 -12.26 2.31 7.08
CA ASP A 38 -13.45 1.99 7.85
C ASP A 38 -14.68 1.96 6.93
N SER A 39 -15.37 0.84 6.94
CA SER A 39 -16.52 0.61 6.09
C SER A 39 -17.83 1.14 6.66
N ASN A 40 -17.78 1.96 7.71
CA ASN A 40 -18.99 2.50 8.32
C ASN A 40 -19.80 3.42 7.41
N THR A 41 -19.24 3.80 6.28
CA THR A 41 -19.94 4.58 5.26
C THR A 41 -20.39 3.71 4.10
N ARG A 42 -20.87 2.52 4.38
CA ARG A 42 -21.37 1.65 3.32
C ARG A 42 -22.59 2.25 2.66
N SER A 43 -22.36 2.93 1.57
CA SER A 43 -23.37 3.03 0.55
C SER A 43 -23.32 1.73 -0.25
N LEU A 44 -24.37 0.96 -0.20
CA LEU A 44 -24.50 -0.26 -1.00
C LEU A 44 -24.46 0.03 -2.50
N SER A 45 -24.50 1.29 -2.87
CA SER A 45 -24.44 1.73 -4.26
C SER A 45 -23.02 2.09 -4.72
N SER A 46 -22.04 2.16 -3.81
CA SER A 46 -20.69 2.46 -4.21
C SER A 46 -19.90 1.17 -4.32
N MET A 47 -19.48 0.84 -5.51
CA MET A 47 -18.49 -0.22 -5.78
C MET A 47 -17.12 0.21 -5.28
N GLN A 48 -17.07 1.05 -4.24
CA GLN A 48 -15.84 1.60 -3.74
C GLN A 48 -15.07 0.56 -2.94
N LEU A 49 -13.81 0.40 -3.30
CA LEU A 49 -12.90 -0.47 -2.63
C LEU A 49 -12.67 0.02 -1.20
N SER A 50 -12.82 -0.86 -0.22
CA SER A 50 -12.60 -0.53 1.19
C SER A 50 -11.41 -1.25 1.79
N GLY A 51 -10.81 -2.16 1.05
CA GLY A 51 -9.65 -2.89 1.52
C GLY A 51 -8.97 -3.65 0.39
N LEU A 52 -7.66 -3.78 0.52
CA LEU A 52 -6.84 -4.44 -0.49
C LEU A 52 -5.65 -5.10 0.19
N TYR A 53 -5.43 -6.37 -0.07
CA TYR A 53 -4.20 -7.04 0.34
C TYR A 53 -3.06 -6.60 -0.54
N PHE A 54 -1.93 -6.27 0.10
CA PHE A 54 -0.67 -6.02 -0.57
C PHE A 54 0.35 -7.07 -0.16
N LYS A 55 1.17 -7.45 -1.14
CA LYS A 55 2.37 -8.25 -0.90
C LYS A 55 3.57 -7.34 -1.03
N ILE A 56 4.39 -7.30 0.02
CA ILE A 56 5.62 -6.52 0.02
C ILE A 56 6.77 -7.50 0.23
N GLU A 57 7.71 -7.54 -0.72
CA GLU A 57 8.82 -8.48 -0.71
C GLU A 57 10.13 -7.73 -0.60
N ARG A 58 10.93 -8.12 0.38
CA ARG A 58 12.24 -7.51 0.57
C ARG A 58 13.26 -8.07 -0.43
N ARG A 59 13.97 -7.16 -1.09
CA ARG A 59 15.10 -7.49 -2.00
C ARG A 59 16.29 -6.63 -1.59
N GLY A 60 17.11 -7.15 -0.67
CA GLY A 60 18.23 -6.39 -0.10
C GLY A 60 17.73 -5.18 0.66
N SER A 61 18.07 -3.99 0.20
CA SER A 61 17.61 -2.71 0.80
C SER A 61 16.34 -2.18 0.16
N GLN A 62 15.78 -2.87 -0.83
CA GLN A 62 14.61 -2.44 -1.56
C GLN A 62 13.40 -3.33 -1.26
N PHE A 63 12.21 -2.84 -1.54
CA PHE A 63 10.96 -3.57 -1.33
C PHE A 63 10.13 -3.50 -2.59
N ASP A 64 9.83 -4.65 -3.17
CA ASP A 64 8.81 -4.76 -4.21
C ASP A 64 7.44 -4.79 -3.54
N ALA A 65 6.44 -4.24 -4.17
CA ALA A 65 5.08 -4.24 -3.65
C ALA A 65 4.09 -4.44 -4.78
N ARG A 66 3.01 -5.15 -4.48
CA ARG A 66 1.90 -5.27 -5.43
C ARG A 66 0.60 -5.54 -4.71
N ALA A 67 -0.47 -5.05 -5.30
CA ALA A 67 -1.81 -5.38 -4.86
C ALA A 67 -2.16 -6.81 -5.25
N LEU A 68 -2.79 -7.55 -4.34
CA LEU A 68 -3.19 -8.94 -4.57
C LEU A 68 -4.67 -9.03 -4.90
N LEU A 69 -5.52 -8.71 -3.94
CA LEU A 69 -6.97 -8.84 -4.10
C LEU A 69 -7.70 -7.93 -3.11
N PRO A 70 -8.91 -7.51 -3.46
CA PRO A 70 -9.76 -6.79 -2.52
C PRO A 70 -10.13 -7.64 -1.33
N THR A 71 -10.35 -6.99 -0.20
CA THR A 71 -10.74 -7.68 1.03
C THR A 71 -11.68 -6.83 1.86
N ALA A 72 -12.49 -7.53 2.67
CA ALA A 72 -13.23 -6.94 3.77
C ALA A 72 -12.90 -7.78 5.00
N ILE A 73 -12.05 -7.27 5.85
CA ILE A 73 -11.55 -7.98 7.02
C ILE A 73 -11.74 -7.10 8.25
N ILE A 74 -11.90 -7.72 9.41
CA ILE A 74 -12.10 -7.01 10.67
C ILE A 74 -10.90 -6.10 10.94
N ALA A 75 -11.18 -4.84 11.27
CA ALA A 75 -10.14 -3.85 11.54
C ALA A 75 -9.42 -4.16 12.85
N ALA A 76 -8.10 -3.99 12.84
CA ALA A 76 -7.28 -4.01 14.03
C ALA A 76 -7.34 -2.62 14.67
N GLU A 77 -8.12 -2.45 15.74
CA GLU A 77 -8.38 -1.13 16.32
C GLU A 77 -7.10 -0.41 16.73
N ALA A 78 -6.12 -1.13 17.26
CA ALA A 78 -4.84 -0.54 17.67
C ALA A 78 -3.99 -0.04 16.50
N MET A 79 -4.35 -0.41 15.27
CA MET A 79 -3.59 -0.07 14.05
C MET A 79 -4.40 0.85 13.14
N ARG A 80 -5.30 1.64 13.71
CA ARG A 80 -6.11 2.61 12.96
C ARG A 80 -5.56 4.02 13.20
N ASP A 81 -5.15 4.67 12.15
CA ASP A 81 -4.70 6.06 12.17
C ASP A 81 -5.61 6.87 11.24
N PRO A 82 -6.36 7.85 11.76
CA PRO A 82 -7.28 8.62 10.92
C PRO A 82 -6.63 9.34 9.75
N VAL A 83 -5.41 9.84 9.91
CA VAL A 83 -4.68 10.51 8.84
C VAL A 83 -4.29 9.50 7.74
N ALA A 84 -3.76 8.35 8.15
CA ALA A 84 -3.41 7.28 7.22
C ALA A 84 -4.65 6.74 6.52
N GLU A 85 -5.76 6.59 7.24
CA GLU A 85 -7.01 6.11 6.66
C GLU A 85 -7.55 7.07 5.61
N ALA A 86 -7.51 8.38 5.87
CA ALA A 86 -7.95 9.39 4.89
C ALA A 86 -7.11 9.34 3.62
N ALA A 87 -5.80 9.21 3.76
CA ALA A 87 -4.90 9.07 2.61
C ALA A 87 -5.19 7.79 1.82
N LEU A 88 -5.45 6.70 2.52
CA LEU A 88 -5.78 5.42 1.89
C LEU A 88 -7.12 5.49 1.15
N ALA A 89 -8.13 6.11 1.75
CA ALA A 89 -9.42 6.30 1.10
C ALA A 89 -9.29 7.12 -0.20
N ALA A 90 -8.49 8.18 -0.17
CA ALA A 90 -8.22 8.99 -1.34
C ALA A 90 -7.50 8.17 -2.43
N ALA A 91 -6.55 7.33 -2.03
CA ALA A 91 -5.84 6.47 -2.97
C ALA A 91 -6.77 5.44 -3.61
N PHE A 92 -7.66 4.83 -2.83
CA PHE A 92 -8.66 3.90 -3.37
C PHE A 92 -9.59 4.58 -4.37
N SER A 93 -10.03 5.79 -4.06
CA SER A 93 -10.90 6.56 -4.96
C SER A 93 -10.22 6.92 -6.27
N LYS A 94 -8.93 7.19 -6.21
CA LYS A 94 -8.12 7.54 -7.39
C LYS A 94 -7.94 6.36 -8.34
N GLY A 95 -7.97 5.14 -7.82
CA GLY A 95 -7.63 3.94 -8.60
C GLY A 95 -6.13 3.81 -8.84
N GLY A 96 -5.74 2.85 -9.66
CA GLY A 96 -4.34 2.66 -10.04
C GLY A 96 -3.54 1.78 -9.09
N TRP A 97 -4.18 1.13 -8.12
CA TRP A 97 -3.50 0.23 -7.19
C TRP A 97 -2.82 -0.95 -7.88
N ASN A 98 -3.35 -1.38 -9.02
CA ASN A 98 -2.76 -2.48 -9.80
C ASN A 98 -1.44 -2.10 -10.48
N GLN A 99 -1.08 -0.81 -10.46
CA GLN A 99 0.19 -0.32 -11.00
C GLN A 99 1.25 -0.16 -9.93
N VAL A 100 0.93 -0.40 -8.67
CA VAL A 100 1.91 -0.37 -7.59
C VAL A 100 2.94 -1.49 -7.81
N THR A 101 4.22 -1.12 -7.79
CA THR A 101 5.33 -2.05 -8.02
C THR A 101 6.37 -2.05 -6.91
N ARG A 102 6.37 -1.03 -6.05
CA ARG A 102 7.41 -0.86 -5.05
C ARG A 102 6.89 -0.15 -3.81
N LEU A 103 7.44 -0.50 -2.66
CA LEU A 103 7.36 0.33 -1.46
C LEU A 103 8.72 1.01 -1.28
N VAL A 104 8.70 2.33 -1.12
CA VAL A 104 9.92 3.14 -0.90
C VAL A 104 9.85 3.74 0.48
N ARG A 105 10.91 3.57 1.26
CA ARG A 105 11.03 4.21 2.58
C ARG A 105 11.61 5.61 2.39
N GLY A 106 11.23 6.52 3.28
CA GLY A 106 11.64 7.92 3.20
C GLY A 106 10.59 8.80 2.54
N THR A 107 10.95 10.03 2.23
CA THR A 107 9.99 11.05 1.77
C THR A 107 10.31 11.62 0.40
N SER A 108 11.27 11.06 -0.32
CA SER A 108 11.82 11.65 -1.55
C SER A 108 11.10 11.19 -2.83
N VAL A 109 9.97 10.52 -2.74
CA VAL A 109 9.24 10.03 -3.90
C VAL A 109 8.43 11.16 -4.53
N PRO A 110 8.57 11.41 -5.85
CA PRO A 110 7.72 12.38 -6.54
C PRO A 110 6.24 11.97 -6.50
N ASP A 111 5.36 12.96 -6.42
CA ASP A 111 3.92 12.71 -6.31
C ASP A 111 3.36 11.90 -7.48
N GLU A 112 3.86 12.13 -8.69
CA GLU A 112 3.40 11.41 -9.88
C GLU A 112 3.72 9.92 -9.88
N GLN A 113 4.64 9.49 -9.03
CA GLN A 113 4.97 8.07 -8.86
C GLN A 113 4.32 7.46 -7.63
N CYS A 114 3.70 8.28 -6.80
CA CYS A 114 3.17 7.86 -5.50
C CYS A 114 1.69 7.52 -5.62
N TRP A 115 1.35 6.25 -5.35
CA TRP A 115 -0.05 5.86 -5.23
C TRP A 115 -0.59 6.17 -3.83
N LEU A 116 0.19 5.83 -2.80
CA LEU A 116 -0.15 6.08 -1.40
C LEU A 116 1.09 6.55 -0.66
N ARG A 117 0.96 7.69 0.00
CA ARG A 117 2.04 8.22 0.84
C ARG A 117 1.70 7.98 2.30
N GLY A 118 2.54 7.20 2.98
CA GLY A 118 2.46 6.98 4.41
C GLY A 118 3.47 7.84 5.17
N ASP A 119 3.57 7.59 6.47
CA ASP A 119 4.55 8.24 7.32
C ASP A 119 5.90 7.52 7.17
N GLY A 120 6.80 8.14 6.42
CA GLY A 120 8.13 7.59 6.16
C GLY A 120 8.19 6.45 5.15
N TRP A 121 7.12 6.23 4.40
CA TRP A 121 7.08 5.22 3.33
C TRP A 121 6.05 5.62 2.28
N SER A 122 6.17 5.04 1.10
CA SER A 122 5.20 5.25 0.02
C SER A 122 5.06 3.99 -0.82
N LEU A 123 3.85 3.73 -1.30
CA LEU A 123 3.60 2.74 -2.34
C LEU A 123 3.64 3.45 -3.68
N THR A 124 4.50 2.96 -4.56
CA THR A 124 4.82 3.66 -5.80
C THR A 124 4.63 2.76 -7.00
N GLY A 125 4.40 3.38 -8.15
CA GLY A 125 4.37 2.71 -9.43
C GLY A 125 5.12 3.53 -10.46
N PRO A 126 5.09 3.10 -11.73
CA PRO A 126 5.66 3.91 -12.79
C PRO A 126 4.97 5.27 -12.79
N ALA A 127 5.75 6.32 -13.10
CA ALA A 127 5.17 7.63 -13.26
C ALA A 127 3.95 7.49 -14.18
N THR A 128 2.79 7.87 -13.65
CA THR A 128 1.63 8.02 -14.50
C THR A 128 1.93 9.20 -15.40
N SER A 129 2.68 8.93 -16.46
CA SER A 129 2.65 9.86 -17.56
C SER A 129 1.19 9.99 -17.91
N THR A 130 0.68 11.17 -17.69
CA THR A 130 -0.59 11.53 -18.24
C THR A 130 -0.67 11.01 -19.66
N PRO A 131 -1.78 10.39 -20.07
CA PRO A 131 -1.96 9.97 -21.44
C PRO A 131 -1.71 11.05 -22.47
N ALA A 132 -1.67 12.29 -22.02
CA ALA A 132 -1.26 13.44 -22.84
C ALA A 132 0.19 13.35 -23.32
N ALA A 133 0.96 12.43 -22.83
CA ALA A 133 2.30 12.20 -23.32
C ALA A 133 2.33 11.25 -24.52
N VAL A 134 1.22 11.04 -25.19
CA VAL A 134 1.30 10.48 -26.54
C VAL A 134 2.13 11.47 -27.34
N PRO A 135 3.32 11.09 -27.78
CA PRO A 135 4.10 12.00 -28.59
C PRO A 135 3.28 12.38 -29.80
N PRO A 136 3.24 13.66 -30.14
CA PRO A 136 2.60 14.02 -31.38
C PRO A 136 3.26 13.23 -32.49
N ASP A 137 2.44 12.60 -33.28
CA ASP A 137 2.93 11.94 -34.47
C ASP A 137 3.83 12.87 -35.24
N PRO A 138 5.00 12.40 -35.64
CA PRO A 138 5.84 13.20 -36.51
C PRO A 138 5.13 13.51 -37.83
#